data_6d91afe920b66263f0e08fe89cbda485
#
_entry.id   6d91afe920b66263f0e08fe89cbda485
#
_cell.length_a   1.000
_cell.length_b   1.000
_cell.length_c   1.000
_cell.angle_alpha   90.00
_cell.angle_beta   90.00
_cell.angle_gamma   90.00
#
_symmetry.space_group_name_H-M   'P 1'
#
loop_
_entity.id
_entity.type
_entity.pdbx_description
1 polymer ?
#
loop_
_entity_poly.entity_id
_entity_poly.type
_entity_poly.pdbx_seq_one_letter_code
_entity_poly.pdbx_strand_id
1 'polypeptide(L)'
;MDLQAIVTDTWNALADERGGGTPARYIPALAAVDPCKFGIALATDDGQVACAGDADEKFSIQSISKVFALALALEREGSALWDAVGREPSGDAFNSIVQLEKEKGIPRNPFINSGAIVTTDRFIGRRGVDEAVRDLIDRLRRMGRNPQIDFDQDVARSESEAGERNRALAWFLADFGRLLNPVEEVLSVYFRQC
;
A
#
# COMPACT_ATOMS: atom_id res chain seq x y z
N MET A 1 -8.79 -26.30 17.25
CA MET A 1 -8.73 -26.28 15.76
C MET A 1 -7.26 -26.33 15.39
N ASP A 2 -6.86 -27.23 14.51
CA ASP A 2 -5.46 -27.32 14.07
C ASP A 2 -5.24 -26.37 12.90
N LEU A 3 -4.69 -25.19 13.21
CA LEU A 3 -4.44 -24.13 12.22
C LEU A 3 -3.39 -24.55 11.21
N GLN A 4 -2.37 -25.33 11.64
CA GLN A 4 -1.32 -25.77 10.73
C GLN A 4 -1.85 -26.76 9.70
N ALA A 5 -2.74 -27.68 10.12
CA ALA A 5 -3.40 -28.59 9.18
C ALA A 5 -4.24 -27.82 8.15
N ILE A 6 -5.04 -26.82 8.59
CA ILE A 6 -5.86 -26.02 7.68
C ILE A 6 -5.00 -25.29 6.64
N VAL A 7 -3.92 -24.62 7.08
CA VAL A 7 -3.02 -23.87 6.18
C VAL A 7 -2.32 -24.80 5.21
N THR A 8 -1.84 -25.96 5.68
CA THR A 8 -1.16 -26.97 4.85
C THR A 8 -2.11 -27.59 3.83
N ASP A 9 -3.32 -27.96 4.24
CA ASP A 9 -4.34 -28.53 3.34
C ASP A 9 -4.76 -27.51 2.26
N THR A 10 -4.93 -26.25 2.65
CA THR A 10 -5.24 -25.17 1.70
C THR A 10 -4.12 -24.97 0.72
N TRP A 11 -2.85 -24.93 1.19
CA TRP A 11 -1.69 -24.77 0.33
C TRP A 11 -1.54 -25.94 -0.67
N ASN A 12 -1.80 -27.17 -0.23
CA ASN A 12 -1.81 -28.37 -1.08
C ASN A 12 -2.95 -28.35 -2.11
N ALA A 13 -4.16 -27.95 -1.69
CA ALA A 13 -5.33 -27.87 -2.58
C ALA A 13 -5.15 -26.88 -3.73
N LEU A 14 -4.28 -25.88 -3.57
CA LEU A 14 -3.97 -24.87 -4.59
C LEU A 14 -2.70 -25.19 -5.41
N ALA A 15 -2.18 -26.41 -5.31
CA ALA A 15 -0.92 -26.79 -5.97
C ALA A 15 -0.95 -26.57 -7.50
N ASP A 16 -2.05 -26.94 -8.13
CA ASP A 16 -2.23 -26.86 -9.60
C ASP A 16 -2.50 -25.42 -10.10
N GLU A 17 -2.86 -24.50 -9.20
CA GLU A 17 -3.11 -23.10 -9.53
C GLU A 17 -1.83 -22.24 -9.48
N ARG A 18 -0.73 -22.77 -8.93
CA ARG A 18 0.55 -22.04 -8.81
C ARG A 18 1.16 -21.78 -10.18
N GLY A 19 1.64 -20.56 -10.37
CA GLY A 19 2.21 -20.14 -11.65
C GLY A 19 1.16 -19.80 -12.74
N GLY A 20 -0.14 -19.97 -12.45
CA GLY A 20 -1.22 -19.58 -13.36
C GLY A 20 -1.44 -18.07 -13.47
N GLY A 21 -0.91 -17.29 -12.53
CA GLY A 21 -0.97 -15.82 -12.53
C GLY A 21 0.15 -15.17 -13.35
N THR A 22 0.05 -13.85 -13.50
CA THR A 22 1.09 -13.05 -14.14
C THR A 22 1.54 -11.94 -13.21
N PRO A 23 2.84 -11.81 -12.92
CA PRO A 23 3.37 -10.71 -12.11
C PRO A 23 3.04 -9.34 -12.73
N ALA A 24 3.00 -8.29 -11.90
CA ALA A 24 2.75 -6.93 -12.32
C ALA A 24 3.87 -6.42 -13.25
N ARG A 25 3.63 -6.41 -14.56
CA ARG A 25 4.65 -6.08 -15.58
C ARG A 25 4.91 -4.58 -15.73
N TYR A 26 4.02 -3.73 -15.24
CA TYR A 26 4.17 -2.28 -15.34
C TYR A 26 5.21 -1.72 -14.35
N ILE A 27 5.65 -2.53 -13.38
CA ILE A 27 6.74 -2.23 -12.45
C ILE A 27 7.85 -3.24 -12.68
N PRO A 28 9.00 -2.84 -13.29
CA PRO A 28 10.06 -3.77 -13.67
C PRO A 28 10.57 -4.66 -12.53
N ALA A 29 10.72 -4.11 -11.32
CA ALA A 29 11.15 -4.88 -10.15
C ALA A 29 10.17 -6.00 -9.78
N LEU A 30 8.86 -5.78 -9.95
CA LEU A 30 7.84 -6.80 -9.68
C LEU A 30 7.72 -7.80 -10.84
N ALA A 31 7.99 -7.37 -12.07
CA ALA A 31 7.94 -8.25 -13.24
C ALA A 31 8.97 -9.39 -13.19
N ALA A 32 10.04 -9.21 -12.42
CA ALA A 32 11.09 -10.21 -12.22
C ALA A 32 10.78 -11.27 -11.17
N VAL A 33 9.66 -11.12 -10.43
CA VAL A 33 9.27 -12.08 -9.38
C VAL A 33 8.80 -13.40 -10.03
N ASP A 34 9.25 -14.53 -9.48
CA ASP A 34 8.82 -15.86 -9.92
C ASP A 34 7.32 -16.05 -9.65
N PRO A 35 6.49 -16.26 -10.69
CA PRO A 35 5.05 -16.43 -10.53
C PRO A 35 4.66 -17.73 -9.79
N CYS A 36 5.57 -18.67 -9.63
CA CYS A 36 5.32 -19.93 -8.92
C CYS A 36 5.43 -19.78 -7.40
N LYS A 37 5.98 -18.67 -6.90
CA LYS A 37 6.06 -18.42 -5.45
C LYS A 37 4.68 -18.23 -4.86
N PHE A 38 4.39 -19.02 -3.83
CA PHE A 38 3.12 -18.98 -3.14
C PHE A 38 3.29 -19.36 -1.68
N GLY A 39 2.94 -18.46 -0.78
CA GLY A 39 2.95 -18.67 0.66
C GLY A 39 1.60 -18.32 1.29
N ILE A 40 1.25 -19.03 2.34
CA ILE A 40 0.11 -18.72 3.19
C ILE A 40 0.61 -18.56 4.62
N ALA A 41 0.22 -17.49 5.29
CA ALA A 41 0.41 -17.29 6.72
C ALA A 41 -0.91 -16.90 7.36
N LEU A 42 -1.21 -17.50 8.50
CA LEU A 42 -2.37 -17.19 9.33
C LEU A 42 -1.89 -16.89 10.74
N ALA A 43 -2.30 -15.74 11.26
CA ALA A 43 -2.04 -15.35 12.64
C ALA A 43 -3.36 -15.09 13.36
N THR A 44 -3.50 -15.60 14.58
CA THR A 44 -4.66 -15.38 15.44
C THR A 44 -4.36 -14.26 16.45
N ASP A 45 -5.40 -13.71 17.05
CA ASP A 45 -5.31 -12.64 18.05
C ASP A 45 -4.64 -13.12 19.36
N ASP A 46 -4.73 -14.42 19.69
CA ASP A 46 -4.01 -15.04 20.80
C ASP A 46 -2.55 -15.37 20.50
N GLY A 47 -2.06 -15.02 19.28
CA GLY A 47 -0.66 -15.10 18.87
C GLY A 47 -0.22 -16.44 18.29
N GLN A 48 -1.15 -17.36 17.97
CA GLN A 48 -0.78 -18.56 17.22
C GLN A 48 -0.47 -18.16 15.76
N VAL A 49 0.55 -18.82 15.17
CA VAL A 49 0.93 -18.61 13.76
C VAL A 49 1.04 -19.96 13.08
N ALA A 50 0.45 -20.07 11.89
CA ALA A 50 0.58 -21.24 11.01
C ALA A 50 0.98 -20.77 9.62
N CYS A 51 1.94 -21.49 8.99
CA CYS A 51 2.50 -21.11 7.69
C CYS A 51 2.65 -22.32 6.77
N ALA A 52 2.55 -22.08 5.45
CA ALA A 52 2.88 -23.05 4.44
C ALA A 52 3.47 -22.38 3.19
N GLY A 53 4.31 -23.12 2.44
CA GLY A 53 4.98 -22.63 1.24
C GLY A 53 6.00 -21.54 1.51
N ASP A 54 6.08 -20.56 0.63
CA ASP A 54 7.09 -19.49 0.66
C ASP A 54 6.73 -18.37 1.68
N ALA A 55 6.08 -18.72 2.80
CA ALA A 55 5.56 -17.74 3.77
C ALA A 55 6.67 -16.95 4.48
N ASP A 56 7.90 -17.44 4.52
CA ASP A 56 9.07 -16.77 5.11
C ASP A 56 9.81 -15.86 4.11
N GLU A 57 9.43 -15.89 2.83
CA GLU A 57 10.04 -15.01 1.85
C GLU A 57 9.52 -13.58 1.98
N LYS A 58 10.44 -12.62 1.87
CA LYS A 58 10.08 -11.21 1.84
C LYS A 58 9.40 -10.87 0.51
N PHE A 59 8.35 -10.07 0.59
CA PHE A 59 7.63 -9.55 -0.57
C PHE A 59 7.24 -8.09 -0.36
N SER A 60 7.03 -7.38 -1.46
CA SER A 60 6.52 -6.01 -1.42
C SER A 60 5.01 -6.04 -1.13
N ILE A 61 4.57 -5.32 -0.09
CA ILE A 61 3.15 -5.29 0.32
C ILE A 61 2.27 -4.47 -0.60
N GLN A 62 2.87 -3.69 -1.48
CA GLN A 62 2.18 -2.87 -2.48
C GLN A 62 1.01 -2.09 -1.86
N SER A 63 -0.17 -2.13 -2.47
CA SER A 63 -1.35 -1.39 -2.00
C SER A 63 -1.89 -1.81 -0.63
N ILE A 64 -1.40 -2.88 -0.01
CA ILE A 64 -1.72 -3.18 1.39
C ILE A 64 -1.19 -2.07 2.30
N SER A 65 -0.10 -1.39 1.93
CA SER A 65 0.48 -0.24 2.64
C SER A 65 -0.53 0.90 2.90
N LYS A 66 -1.53 1.07 2.03
CA LYS A 66 -2.57 2.10 2.15
C LYS A 66 -3.39 1.96 3.44
N VAL A 67 -3.58 0.75 3.94
CA VAL A 67 -4.28 0.49 5.22
C VAL A 67 -3.49 1.10 6.39
N PHE A 68 -2.18 0.92 6.39
CA PHE A 68 -1.31 1.45 7.44
C PHE A 68 -1.15 2.97 7.34
N ALA A 69 -1.00 3.51 6.12
CA ALA A 69 -0.97 4.95 5.89
C ALA A 69 -2.28 5.61 6.35
N LEU A 70 -3.45 4.99 6.09
CA LEU A 70 -4.73 5.44 6.58
C LEU A 70 -4.79 5.45 8.11
N ALA A 71 -4.32 4.39 8.77
CA ALA A 71 -4.31 4.32 10.23
C ALA A 71 -3.46 5.45 10.85
N LEU A 72 -2.29 5.74 10.27
CA LEU A 72 -1.42 6.84 10.71
C LEU A 72 -2.04 8.22 10.44
N ALA A 73 -2.69 8.40 9.30
CA ALA A 73 -3.39 9.65 8.98
C ALA A 73 -4.58 9.88 9.94
N LEU A 74 -5.35 8.84 10.26
CA LEU A 74 -6.45 8.92 11.22
C LEU A 74 -5.97 9.19 12.64
N GLU A 75 -4.88 8.58 13.07
CA GLU A 75 -4.28 8.85 14.38
C GLU A 75 -3.87 10.32 14.51
N ARG A 76 -3.44 10.93 13.42
CA ARG A 76 -2.97 12.31 13.37
C ARG A 76 -4.09 13.34 13.21
N GLU A 77 -4.99 13.13 12.25
CA GLU A 77 -6.00 14.10 11.82
C GLU A 77 -7.37 13.82 12.47
N GLY A 78 -7.57 12.61 12.99
CA GLY A 78 -8.88 12.20 13.48
C GLY A 78 -9.94 12.26 12.38
N SER A 79 -11.14 12.73 12.75
CA SER A 79 -12.26 12.85 11.81
C SER A 79 -12.06 13.91 10.72
N ALA A 80 -11.15 14.88 10.90
CA ALA A 80 -10.86 15.91 9.89
C ALA A 80 -10.28 15.33 8.59
N LEU A 81 -9.69 14.13 8.64
CA LEU A 81 -9.26 13.42 7.43
C LEU A 81 -10.39 13.26 6.41
N TRP A 82 -11.64 13.08 6.88
CA TRP A 82 -12.80 12.84 6.01
C TRP A 82 -13.30 14.09 5.26
N ASP A 83 -12.75 15.25 5.56
CA ASP A 83 -12.94 16.46 4.75
C ASP A 83 -12.05 16.48 3.50
N ALA A 84 -10.97 15.71 3.51
CA ALA A 84 -10.00 15.62 2.43
C ALA A 84 -10.17 14.35 1.55
N VAL A 85 -10.74 13.29 2.09
CA VAL A 85 -11.00 12.03 1.39
C VAL A 85 -12.32 11.43 1.83
N GLY A 86 -13.10 10.93 0.87
CA GLY A 86 -14.40 10.31 1.14
C GLY A 86 -14.32 8.90 1.71
N ARG A 87 -15.49 8.26 1.84
CA ARG A 87 -15.65 6.90 2.37
C ARG A 87 -16.54 6.03 1.48
N GLU A 88 -16.72 6.46 0.24
CA GLU A 88 -17.62 5.80 -0.70
C GLU A 88 -16.86 4.80 -1.57
N PRO A 89 -17.46 3.67 -1.94
CA PRO A 89 -16.82 2.74 -2.85
C PRO A 89 -16.59 3.40 -4.22
N SER A 90 -15.48 3.03 -4.88
CA SER A 90 -15.22 3.41 -6.26
C SER A 90 -15.77 2.34 -7.20
N GLY A 91 -16.51 2.76 -8.23
CA GLY A 91 -16.92 1.89 -9.34
C GLY A 91 -15.93 1.86 -10.50
N ASP A 92 -14.88 2.66 -10.43
CA ASP A 92 -13.86 2.84 -11.48
C ASP A 92 -12.51 2.23 -11.08
N ALA A 93 -11.60 2.18 -12.06
CA ALA A 93 -10.24 1.76 -11.81
C ALA A 93 -9.56 2.65 -10.75
N PHE A 94 -8.70 2.07 -9.90
CA PHE A 94 -8.06 2.75 -8.77
C PHE A 94 -7.21 3.96 -9.15
N ASN A 95 -6.78 4.04 -10.40
CA ASN A 95 -6.00 5.15 -10.95
C ASN A 95 -6.80 6.04 -11.92
N SER A 96 -8.14 6.07 -11.81
CA SER A 96 -9.01 6.91 -12.64
C SER A 96 -8.87 8.39 -12.30
N ILE A 97 -8.56 9.21 -13.31
CA ILE A 97 -8.53 10.68 -13.21
C ILE A 97 -9.92 11.27 -13.42
N VAL A 98 -10.71 10.65 -14.31
CA VAL A 98 -12.03 11.15 -14.70
C VAL A 98 -12.98 11.26 -13.51
N GLN A 99 -12.95 10.27 -12.62
CA GLN A 99 -13.76 10.30 -11.40
C GLN A 99 -13.33 11.43 -10.47
N LEU A 100 -12.03 11.63 -10.29
CA LEU A 100 -11.47 12.68 -9.44
C LEU A 100 -11.87 14.09 -9.93
N GLU A 101 -11.92 14.30 -11.25
CA GLU A 101 -12.40 15.54 -11.84
C GLU A 101 -13.87 15.80 -11.52
N LYS A 102 -14.74 14.82 -11.70
CA LYS A 102 -16.18 14.92 -11.38
C LYS A 102 -16.42 15.27 -9.91
N GLU A 103 -15.55 14.84 -9.03
CA GLU A 103 -15.62 15.03 -7.58
C GLU A 103 -14.80 16.22 -7.08
N LYS A 104 -14.40 17.11 -7.99
CA LYS A 104 -13.70 18.37 -7.67
C LYS A 104 -12.43 18.14 -6.83
N GLY A 105 -11.68 17.08 -7.16
CA GLY A 105 -10.43 16.74 -6.51
C GLY A 105 -10.58 16.07 -5.14
N ILE A 106 -11.77 15.70 -4.68
CA ILE A 106 -11.96 14.92 -3.44
C ILE A 106 -12.03 13.44 -3.80
N PRO A 107 -11.03 12.63 -3.45
CA PRO A 107 -11.07 11.19 -3.73
C PRO A 107 -12.18 10.48 -2.97
N ARG A 108 -12.85 9.51 -3.59
CA ARG A 108 -13.97 8.76 -2.98
C ARG A 108 -13.62 8.00 -1.72
N ASN A 109 -12.43 7.43 -1.66
CA ASN A 109 -11.98 6.68 -0.49
C ASN A 109 -10.45 6.61 -0.45
N PRO A 110 -9.86 6.24 0.72
CA PRO A 110 -8.41 6.23 0.90
C PRO A 110 -7.69 5.07 0.18
N PHE A 111 -8.39 4.14 -0.46
CA PHE A 111 -7.80 2.93 -1.07
C PHE A 111 -7.62 3.04 -2.58
N ILE A 112 -8.32 3.94 -3.27
CA ILE A 112 -7.95 4.33 -4.64
C ILE A 112 -6.67 5.16 -4.62
N ASN A 113 -5.92 5.20 -5.74
CA ASN A 113 -4.58 5.81 -5.73
C ASN A 113 -4.61 7.31 -5.36
N SER A 114 -5.58 8.07 -5.89
CA SER A 114 -5.74 9.48 -5.51
C SER A 114 -6.02 9.68 -4.02
N GLY A 115 -6.87 8.84 -3.43
CA GLY A 115 -7.16 8.88 -2.00
C GLY A 115 -5.97 8.48 -1.15
N ALA A 116 -5.22 7.47 -1.57
CA ALA A 116 -3.99 7.05 -0.88
C ALA A 116 -2.90 8.14 -0.93
N ILE A 117 -2.80 8.90 -2.04
CA ILE A 117 -1.89 10.05 -2.15
C ILE A 117 -2.31 11.15 -1.15
N VAL A 118 -3.60 11.49 -1.06
CA VAL A 118 -4.10 12.47 -0.06
C VAL A 118 -3.85 11.95 1.36
N THR A 119 -4.12 10.69 1.63
CA THR A 119 -3.90 10.08 2.95
C THR A 119 -2.41 10.11 3.33
N THR A 120 -1.51 9.83 2.37
CA THR A 120 -0.07 9.95 2.56
C THR A 120 0.34 11.38 2.89
N ASP A 121 -0.18 12.37 2.16
CA ASP A 121 0.06 13.78 2.44
C ASP A 121 -0.36 14.19 3.86
N ARG A 122 -1.53 13.75 4.31
CA ARG A 122 -2.01 14.02 5.67
C ARG A 122 -1.16 13.35 6.74
N PHE A 123 -0.72 12.12 6.50
CA PHE A 123 0.16 11.41 7.42
C PHE A 123 1.57 12.03 7.50
N ILE A 124 2.12 12.57 6.41
CA ILE A 124 3.36 13.36 6.42
C ILE A 124 3.19 14.58 7.33
N GLY A 125 2.10 15.31 7.16
CA GLY A 125 1.83 16.55 7.89
C GLY A 125 2.92 17.59 7.68
N ARG A 126 3.56 18.07 8.76
CA ARG A 126 4.65 19.06 8.70
C ARG A 126 6.03 18.44 8.87
N ARG A 127 6.12 17.10 8.88
CA ARG A 127 7.40 16.37 8.98
C ARG A 127 8.05 16.30 7.61
N GLY A 128 9.36 16.09 7.58
CA GLY A 128 10.03 15.80 6.31
C GLY A 128 9.79 14.35 5.85
N VAL A 129 10.10 14.09 4.59
CA VAL A 129 9.94 12.78 3.92
C VAL A 129 10.59 11.64 4.74
N ASP A 130 11.84 11.82 5.15
CA ASP A 130 12.59 10.76 5.86
C ASP A 130 12.03 10.46 7.26
N GLU A 131 11.50 11.45 7.95
CA GLU A 131 10.84 11.26 9.23
C GLU A 131 9.52 10.50 9.05
N ALA A 132 8.73 10.85 8.03
CA ALA A 132 7.48 10.17 7.72
C ALA A 132 7.72 8.70 7.34
N VAL A 133 8.72 8.42 6.50
CA VAL A 133 9.07 7.03 6.14
C VAL A 133 9.55 6.24 7.37
N ARG A 134 10.39 6.82 8.21
CA ARG A 134 10.83 6.15 9.46
C ARG A 134 9.65 5.82 10.38
N ASP A 135 8.73 6.77 10.58
CA ASP A 135 7.55 6.55 11.43
C ASP A 135 6.67 5.41 10.89
N LEU A 136 6.45 5.36 9.58
CA LEU A 136 5.71 4.26 8.94
C LEU A 136 6.39 2.92 9.18
N ILE A 137 7.69 2.81 8.90
CA ILE A 137 8.46 1.58 9.07
C ILE A 137 8.49 1.13 10.53
N ASP A 138 8.71 2.05 11.46
CA ASP A 138 8.73 1.73 12.89
C ASP A 138 7.36 1.27 13.39
N ARG A 139 6.27 1.80 12.85
CA ARG A 139 4.91 1.32 13.13
C ARG A 139 4.69 -0.09 12.59
N LEU A 140 5.07 -0.34 11.35
CA LEU A 140 4.95 -1.67 10.73
C LEU A 140 5.77 -2.71 11.50
N ARG A 141 7.00 -2.38 11.91
CA ARG A 141 7.86 -3.25 12.73
C ARG A 141 7.19 -3.61 14.07
N ARG A 142 6.59 -2.63 14.74
CA ARG A 142 5.88 -2.87 16.01
C ARG A 142 4.63 -3.72 15.81
N MET A 143 3.80 -3.40 14.82
CA MET A 143 2.56 -4.13 14.54
C MET A 143 2.82 -5.56 14.09
N GLY A 144 3.80 -5.76 13.21
CA GLY A 144 4.22 -7.07 12.73
C GLY A 144 5.13 -7.84 13.68
N ARG A 145 5.54 -7.23 14.81
CA ARG A 145 6.56 -7.79 15.73
C ARG A 145 7.80 -8.30 14.98
N ASN A 146 8.14 -7.63 13.87
CA ASN A 146 9.25 -8.01 13.01
C ASN A 146 10.16 -6.80 12.74
N PRO A 147 11.36 -6.77 13.34
CA PRO A 147 12.32 -5.68 13.16
C PRO A 147 12.97 -5.65 11.77
N GLN A 148 12.79 -6.71 10.97
CA GLN A 148 13.37 -6.81 9.62
C GLN A 148 12.48 -6.18 8.53
N ILE A 149 11.30 -5.69 8.89
CA ILE A 149 10.45 -4.94 7.95
C ILE A 149 11.19 -3.66 7.57
N ASP A 150 11.32 -3.43 6.27
CA ASP A 150 11.90 -2.20 5.71
C ASP A 150 11.32 -1.96 4.33
N PHE A 151 11.55 -0.77 3.75
CA PHE A 151 11.20 -0.56 2.35
C PHE A 151 12.30 -1.12 1.43
N ASP A 152 11.87 -1.68 0.31
CA ASP A 152 12.78 -2.15 -0.74
C ASP A 152 13.14 -0.97 -1.65
N GLN A 153 14.43 -0.62 -1.70
CA GLN A 153 14.91 0.53 -2.48
C GLN A 153 14.75 0.32 -3.98
N ASP A 154 14.88 -0.89 -4.47
CA ASP A 154 14.77 -1.19 -5.89
C ASP A 154 13.32 -1.19 -6.35
N VAL A 155 12.41 -1.73 -5.53
CA VAL A 155 10.96 -1.61 -5.76
C VAL A 155 10.53 -0.16 -5.69
N ALA A 156 10.92 0.61 -4.68
CA ALA A 156 10.55 2.02 -4.54
C ALA A 156 11.06 2.89 -5.72
N ARG A 157 12.28 2.61 -6.20
CA ARG A 157 12.82 3.26 -7.40
C ARG A 157 12.01 2.89 -8.64
N SER A 158 11.73 1.61 -8.84
CA SER A 158 10.96 1.10 -9.96
C SER A 158 9.53 1.65 -9.99
N GLU A 159 8.87 1.74 -8.82
CA GLU A 159 7.57 2.41 -8.64
C GLU A 159 7.63 3.89 -9.02
N SER A 160 8.70 4.57 -8.59
CA SER A 160 8.89 5.98 -8.94
C SER A 160 9.14 6.17 -10.43
N GLU A 161 9.94 5.34 -11.08
CA GLU A 161 10.25 5.43 -12.50
C GLU A 161 9.03 5.11 -13.40
N ALA A 162 8.18 4.16 -12.99
CA ALA A 162 6.95 3.78 -13.71
C ALA A 162 5.70 4.53 -13.23
N GLY A 163 5.87 5.57 -12.41
CA GLY A 163 4.80 6.21 -11.65
C GLY A 163 4.06 7.35 -12.35
N GLU A 164 4.10 7.48 -13.69
CA GLU A 164 3.52 8.62 -14.42
C GLU A 164 2.04 8.86 -14.10
N ARG A 165 1.26 7.79 -13.98
CA ARG A 165 -0.17 7.92 -13.65
C ARG A 165 -0.38 8.47 -12.22
N ASN A 166 0.42 8.05 -11.27
CA ASN A 166 0.37 8.56 -9.90
C ASN A 166 0.87 10.01 -9.82
N ARG A 167 1.88 10.39 -10.62
CA ARG A 167 2.30 11.78 -10.77
C ARG A 167 1.19 12.65 -11.32
N ALA A 168 0.52 12.20 -12.39
CA ALA A 168 -0.63 12.92 -12.95
C ALA A 168 -1.74 13.12 -11.92
N LEU A 169 -2.09 12.09 -11.14
CA LEU A 169 -3.05 12.19 -10.05
C LEU A 169 -2.61 13.19 -8.97
N ALA A 170 -1.35 13.15 -8.56
CA ALA A 170 -0.83 14.05 -7.52
C ALA A 170 -0.82 15.52 -7.97
N TRP A 171 -0.40 15.81 -9.21
CA TRP A 171 -0.47 17.14 -9.76
C TRP A 171 -1.91 17.64 -9.94
N PHE A 172 -2.83 16.76 -10.32
CA PHE A 172 -4.25 17.07 -10.40
C PHE A 172 -4.85 17.40 -9.02
N LEU A 173 -4.49 16.64 -7.99
CA LEU A 173 -4.86 16.93 -6.60
C LEU A 173 -4.29 18.28 -6.13
N ALA A 174 -3.05 18.58 -6.49
CA ALA A 174 -2.41 19.86 -6.14
C ALA A 174 -3.10 21.04 -6.81
N ASP A 175 -3.54 20.91 -8.08
CA ASP A 175 -4.31 21.94 -8.81
C ASP A 175 -5.64 22.27 -8.09
N PHE A 176 -6.29 21.27 -7.52
CA PHE A 176 -7.48 21.46 -6.69
C PHE A 176 -7.17 21.92 -5.24
N GLY A 177 -5.91 22.17 -4.90
CA GLY A 177 -5.50 22.56 -3.55
C GLY A 177 -5.74 21.48 -2.49
N ARG A 178 -5.67 20.19 -2.87
CA ARG A 178 -5.94 19.05 -1.97
C ARG A 178 -4.71 18.53 -1.24
N LEU A 179 -3.51 18.90 -1.66
CA LEU A 179 -2.27 18.54 -1.00
C LEU A 179 -1.75 19.69 -0.13
N LEU A 180 -1.19 19.34 1.03
CA LEU A 180 -0.59 20.28 1.99
C LEU A 180 0.91 20.40 1.79
N ASN A 181 1.53 19.37 1.23
CA ASN A 181 2.96 19.28 0.99
C ASN A 181 3.26 19.31 -0.52
N PRO A 182 4.51 19.62 -0.93
CA PRO A 182 4.93 19.54 -2.32
C PRO A 182 4.69 18.15 -2.92
N VAL A 183 4.21 18.11 -4.16
CA VAL A 183 3.87 16.86 -4.88
C VAL A 183 4.99 15.83 -4.82
N GLU A 184 6.23 16.24 -5.05
CA GLU A 184 7.37 15.34 -5.07
C GLU A 184 7.68 14.74 -3.69
N GLU A 185 7.44 15.48 -2.61
CA GLU A 185 7.59 14.95 -1.24
C GLU A 185 6.52 13.90 -0.94
N VAL A 186 5.27 14.18 -1.30
CA VAL A 186 4.15 13.24 -1.12
C VAL A 186 4.40 11.96 -1.92
N LEU A 187 4.80 12.08 -3.18
CA LEU A 187 5.09 10.94 -4.04
C LEU A 187 6.31 10.15 -3.58
N SER A 188 7.34 10.81 -3.05
CA SER A 188 8.51 10.14 -2.49
C SER A 188 8.13 9.20 -1.33
N VAL A 189 7.23 9.61 -0.44
CA VAL A 189 6.72 8.74 0.62
C VAL A 189 5.78 7.68 0.04
N TYR A 190 4.88 8.06 -0.87
CA TYR A 190 3.92 7.17 -1.50
C TYR A 190 4.59 5.99 -2.22
N PHE A 191 5.69 6.21 -2.95
CA PHE A 191 6.40 5.13 -3.63
C PHE A 191 7.21 4.24 -2.68
N ARG A 192 7.73 4.80 -1.58
CA ARG A 192 8.48 4.03 -0.58
C ARG A 192 7.60 3.16 0.31
N GLN A 193 6.31 3.45 0.42
CA GLN A 193 5.40 2.63 1.24
C GLN A 193 4.93 1.35 0.51
N CYS A 194 5.09 1.27 -0.79
CA CYS A 194 4.74 0.09 -1.59
C CYS A 194 5.77 -1.02 -1.46
#